data_ad3e31aa471a7ee8b1eeaaf9f835b0d6
#
_entry.id   ad3e31aa471a7ee8b1eeaaf9f835b0d6
#
_cell.length_a   1.000
_cell.length_b   1.000
_cell.length_c   1.000
_cell.angle_alpha   90.00
_cell.angle_beta   90.00
_cell.angle_gamma   90.00
#
_symmetry.space_group_name_H-M   'P 1'
#
loop_
_entity.id
_entity.type
_entity.pdbx_description
1 polymer ?
#
loop_
_entity_poly.entity_id
_entity_poly.type
_entity_poly.pdbx_seq_one_letter_code
_entity_poly.pdbx_strand_id
1 'polypeptide(L)'
;MSAELISVGTELLMGNIVNTNAQYISQRLADLGIDSYLQTTVGDNHDRLVEAVHGALRRADIVILTGGLGPTADDLTKETVSDAFGKKLVLDEASLEYIKARFAKRGHEMTPNNIKQAYFPEGCIILPNPNGTAPGCIVESEAKAAILMPGPPNEMVPMFEASVLPYLEKRSGYMLKSKMLRIIGKGESSVEYELKDIMASQTNPTIAPYALNGEMKLRVTARCRAGEDADAIMAPMIAEVKRRIGEYIYSEDGLELHEEVARLFVQKGLTLAVAESCTGGMICSKLVSVPGSSAWFKEGCVTYSSESKMHRLGVKQATLDEYDAVSAQTAAEMAEGIRTSSGADIGVATTGFAGPDGGTEDNPVGTVYIGFSSKDKSFTKRLQLTGSRERIRSMASLHALDILRRNIL
;
A
#
# COMPACT_ATOMS: atom_id res chain seq x y z
N MET A 1 17.60 -9.97 18.01
CA MET A 1 17.02 -8.79 18.72
C MET A 1 15.53 -8.80 18.49
N SER A 2 14.76 -8.64 19.54
CA SER A 2 13.29 -8.69 19.47
C SER A 2 12.66 -7.36 19.88
N ALA A 3 11.52 -7.04 19.28
CA ALA A 3 10.72 -5.87 19.62
C ALA A 3 9.28 -6.27 19.93
N GLU A 4 8.63 -5.58 20.86
CA GLU A 4 7.20 -5.70 21.12
C GLU A 4 6.52 -4.34 20.92
N LEU A 5 5.35 -4.36 20.25
CA LEU A 5 4.59 -3.16 19.95
C LEU A 5 3.47 -2.97 20.98
N ILE A 6 3.31 -1.74 21.47
CA ILE A 6 2.18 -1.35 22.31
C ILE A 6 1.50 -0.15 21.68
N SER A 7 0.26 -0.34 21.25
CA SER A 7 -0.59 0.74 20.74
C SER A 7 -1.51 1.23 21.84
N VAL A 8 -1.42 2.52 22.17
CA VAL A 8 -2.20 3.15 23.23
C VAL A 8 -3.31 3.99 22.59
N GLY A 9 -4.55 3.67 22.94
CA GLY A 9 -5.74 4.38 22.46
C GLY A 9 -7.00 3.54 22.61
N THR A 10 -8.00 4.08 23.28
CA THR A 10 -9.29 3.43 23.50
C THR A 10 -10.05 3.24 22.19
N GLU A 11 -9.91 4.15 21.21
CA GLU A 11 -10.51 4.08 19.87
C GLU A 11 -10.03 2.88 19.06
N LEU A 12 -8.79 2.42 19.30
CA LEU A 12 -8.24 1.20 18.68
C LEU A 12 -8.91 -0.05 19.24
N LEU A 13 -9.11 -0.11 20.56
CA LEU A 13 -9.79 -1.23 21.22
C LEU A 13 -11.26 -1.34 20.83
N MET A 14 -11.92 -0.21 20.63
CA MET A 14 -13.34 -0.14 20.20
C MET A 14 -13.51 -0.44 18.72
N GLY A 15 -12.43 -0.55 17.95
CA GLY A 15 -12.48 -0.79 16.52
C GLY A 15 -12.96 0.41 15.69
N ASN A 16 -12.94 1.62 16.26
CA ASN A 16 -13.33 2.84 15.56
C ASN A 16 -12.34 3.21 14.46
N ILE A 17 -11.09 2.85 14.62
CA ILE A 17 -10.02 3.04 13.63
C ILE A 17 -9.18 1.75 13.50
N VAL A 18 -8.57 1.59 12.31
CA VAL A 18 -7.63 0.48 12.06
C VAL A 18 -6.25 0.86 12.59
N ASN A 19 -5.56 -0.08 13.24
CA ASN A 19 -4.20 0.10 13.74
C ASN A 19 -3.16 0.05 12.60
N THR A 20 -3.11 1.09 11.79
CA THR A 20 -2.16 1.22 10.68
C THR A 20 -0.73 1.45 11.15
N ASN A 21 -0.53 2.02 12.35
CA ASN A 21 0.78 2.22 12.94
C ASN A 21 1.48 0.89 13.23
N ALA A 22 0.77 -0.06 13.86
CA ALA A 22 1.33 -1.37 14.15
C ALA A 22 1.68 -2.13 12.86
N GLN A 23 0.84 -2.05 11.84
CA GLN A 23 1.12 -2.62 10.53
C GLN A 23 2.41 -2.03 9.92
N TYR A 24 2.52 -0.70 9.91
CA TYR A 24 3.67 0.00 9.35
C TYR A 24 4.96 -0.36 10.08
N ILE A 25 4.97 -0.24 11.42
CA ILE A 25 6.14 -0.54 12.24
C ILE A 25 6.57 -2.00 12.09
N SER A 26 5.63 -2.94 12.09
CA SER A 26 5.94 -4.36 11.89
C SER A 26 6.60 -4.66 10.55
N GLN A 27 6.17 -4.00 9.48
CA GLN A 27 6.83 -4.11 8.18
C GLN A 27 8.28 -3.61 8.24
N ARG A 28 8.50 -2.46 8.90
CA ARG A 28 9.85 -1.87 9.06
C ARG A 28 10.76 -2.70 9.97
N LEU A 29 10.22 -3.25 11.05
CA LEU A 29 10.98 -4.18 11.90
C LEU A 29 11.42 -5.43 11.13
N ALA A 30 10.51 -5.99 10.31
CA ALA A 30 10.84 -7.11 9.43
C ALA A 30 11.93 -6.73 8.41
N ASP A 31 11.87 -5.52 7.84
CA ASP A 31 12.91 -5.00 6.94
C ASP A 31 14.29 -4.85 7.64
N LEU A 32 14.30 -4.68 8.97
CA LEU A 32 15.51 -4.57 9.79
C LEU A 32 15.99 -5.90 10.39
N GLY A 33 15.25 -7.00 10.18
CA GLY A 33 15.56 -8.29 10.81
C GLY A 33 15.33 -8.30 12.32
N ILE A 34 14.43 -7.45 12.80
CA ILE A 34 14.02 -7.40 14.20
C ILE A 34 12.74 -8.21 14.35
N ASP A 35 12.80 -9.27 15.15
CA ASP A 35 11.66 -10.15 15.35
C ASP A 35 10.60 -9.45 16.23
N SER A 36 9.34 -9.52 15.81
CA SER A 36 8.20 -9.04 16.58
C SER A 36 7.18 -10.16 16.74
N TYR A 37 7.06 -10.71 17.93
CA TYR A 37 6.18 -11.85 18.22
C TYR A 37 4.85 -11.44 18.86
N LEU A 38 4.80 -10.27 19.50
CA LEU A 38 3.62 -9.80 20.22
C LEU A 38 3.33 -8.33 19.89
N GLN A 39 2.05 -8.05 19.74
CA GLN A 39 1.50 -6.71 19.59
C GLN A 39 0.34 -6.56 20.56
N THR A 40 0.38 -5.55 21.40
CA THR A 40 -0.64 -5.29 22.41
C THR A 40 -1.33 -3.96 22.12
N THR A 41 -2.64 -3.93 22.18
CA THR A 41 -3.40 -2.68 22.17
C THR A 41 -3.96 -2.44 23.56
N VAL A 42 -3.71 -1.26 24.13
CA VAL A 42 -4.15 -0.86 25.47
C VAL A 42 -4.99 0.40 25.35
N GLY A 43 -6.13 0.44 26.03
CA GLY A 43 -6.90 1.67 26.18
C GLY A 43 -6.21 2.65 27.14
N ASP A 44 -6.68 3.89 27.18
CA ASP A 44 -6.17 4.97 28.01
C ASP A 44 -6.46 4.69 29.49
N ASN A 45 -5.68 3.78 30.07
CA ASN A 45 -5.78 3.33 31.45
C ASN A 45 -4.39 3.05 32.01
N HIS A 46 -4.05 3.74 33.09
CA HIS A 46 -2.74 3.70 33.73
C HIS A 46 -2.28 2.28 34.09
N ASP A 47 -3.08 1.54 34.86
CA ASP A 47 -2.64 0.26 35.41
C ASP A 47 -2.43 -0.80 34.30
N ARG A 48 -3.29 -0.81 33.31
CA ARG A 48 -3.14 -1.70 32.15
C ARG A 48 -1.92 -1.34 31.32
N LEU A 49 -1.63 -0.05 31.14
CA LEU A 49 -0.45 0.40 30.40
C LEU A 49 0.83 0.01 31.17
N VAL A 50 0.87 0.18 32.50
CA VAL A 50 1.98 -0.25 33.34
C VAL A 50 2.22 -1.75 33.19
N GLU A 51 1.16 -2.56 33.30
CA GLU A 51 1.26 -4.02 33.16
C GLU A 51 1.80 -4.41 31.76
N ALA A 52 1.28 -3.79 30.70
CA ALA A 52 1.71 -4.03 29.32
C ALA A 52 3.19 -3.68 29.11
N VAL A 53 3.63 -2.51 29.58
CA VAL A 53 5.03 -2.04 29.46
C VAL A 53 5.98 -2.97 30.21
N HIS A 54 5.70 -3.28 31.49
CA HIS A 54 6.52 -4.20 32.26
C HIS A 54 6.55 -5.61 31.67
N GLY A 55 5.39 -6.08 31.15
CA GLY A 55 5.30 -7.35 30.46
C GLY A 55 6.18 -7.39 29.21
N ALA A 56 6.10 -6.36 28.37
CA ALA A 56 6.87 -6.24 27.14
C ALA A 56 8.38 -6.12 27.43
N LEU A 57 8.79 -5.32 28.40
CA LEU A 57 10.20 -5.16 28.79
C LEU A 57 10.83 -6.47 29.33
N ARG A 58 10.05 -7.39 29.86
CA ARG A 58 10.57 -8.72 30.25
C ARG A 58 10.86 -9.61 29.06
N ARG A 59 10.08 -9.50 27.96
CA ARG A 59 10.11 -10.41 26.81
C ARG A 59 10.95 -9.90 25.64
N ALA A 60 10.97 -8.60 25.41
CA ALA A 60 11.60 -7.99 24.24
C ALA A 60 12.81 -7.11 24.61
N ASP A 61 13.74 -6.95 23.68
CA ASP A 61 14.89 -6.06 23.82
C ASP A 61 14.49 -4.60 23.61
N ILE A 62 13.45 -4.38 22.79
CA ILE A 62 12.91 -3.07 22.42
C ILE A 62 11.39 -3.11 22.62
N VAL A 63 10.85 -2.08 23.26
CA VAL A 63 9.40 -1.84 23.33
C VAL A 63 9.08 -0.56 22.55
N ILE A 64 8.20 -0.65 21.57
CA ILE A 64 7.80 0.49 20.75
C ILE A 64 6.35 0.84 21.08
N LEU A 65 6.15 2.06 21.59
CA LEU A 65 4.83 2.55 21.96
C LEU A 65 4.35 3.62 20.99
N THR A 66 3.08 3.57 20.61
CA THR A 66 2.43 4.62 19.81
C THR A 66 1.17 5.10 20.51
N GLY A 67 1.05 6.42 20.68
CA GLY A 67 -0.08 7.04 21.39
C GLY A 67 0.22 7.42 22.83
N GLY A 68 -0.72 8.13 23.47
CA GLY A 68 -0.61 8.57 24.86
C GLY A 68 0.47 9.61 25.15
N LEU A 69 0.86 10.44 24.13
CA LEU A 69 1.82 11.55 24.26
C LEU A 69 1.16 12.93 24.22
N GLY A 70 -0.15 12.98 24.21
CA GLY A 70 -0.92 14.21 24.19
C GLY A 70 -0.85 15.00 25.49
N PRO A 71 -1.61 16.12 25.58
CA PRO A 71 -1.61 16.99 26.75
C PRO A 71 -2.68 16.62 27.79
N THR A 72 -3.49 15.59 27.56
CA THR A 72 -4.62 15.24 28.41
C THR A 72 -4.19 14.42 29.65
N ALA A 73 -5.07 14.26 30.63
CA ALA A 73 -4.72 13.56 31.86
C ALA A 73 -4.54 12.06 31.68
N ASP A 74 -5.14 11.51 30.65
CA ASP A 74 -5.09 10.10 30.21
C ASP A 74 -3.90 9.76 29.31
N ASP A 75 -3.17 10.77 28.83
CA ASP A 75 -1.91 10.59 28.10
C ASP A 75 -0.77 10.28 29.09
N LEU A 76 -0.52 9.01 29.39
CA LEU A 76 0.37 8.60 30.48
C LEU A 76 1.58 7.77 30.01
N THR A 77 1.83 7.70 28.71
CA THR A 77 2.88 6.84 28.15
C THR A 77 4.28 7.23 28.62
N LYS A 78 4.60 8.53 28.70
CA LYS A 78 5.92 8.98 29.18
C LYS A 78 6.13 8.71 30.68
N GLU A 79 5.12 8.95 31.49
CA GLU A 79 5.12 8.69 32.92
C GLU A 79 5.35 7.18 33.18
N THR A 80 4.55 6.33 32.54
CA THR A 80 4.65 4.88 32.72
C THR A 80 6.02 4.34 32.31
N VAL A 81 6.56 4.79 31.19
CA VAL A 81 7.88 4.33 30.74
C VAL A 81 8.99 4.91 31.62
N SER A 82 8.85 6.17 32.07
CA SER A 82 9.80 6.79 33.00
C SER A 82 9.93 5.97 34.28
N ASP A 83 8.80 5.60 34.87
CA ASP A 83 8.75 4.77 36.07
C ASP A 83 9.34 3.37 35.85
N ALA A 84 8.99 2.72 34.72
CA ALA A 84 9.51 1.39 34.36
C ALA A 84 11.05 1.37 34.20
N PHE A 85 11.65 2.50 33.80
CA PHE A 85 13.11 2.65 33.68
C PHE A 85 13.75 3.28 34.91
N GLY A 86 12.99 3.60 35.96
CA GLY A 86 13.48 4.23 37.20
C GLY A 86 14.02 5.64 36.94
N LYS A 87 13.50 6.35 35.96
CA LYS A 87 13.93 7.69 35.57
C LYS A 87 12.92 8.74 36.03
N LYS A 88 13.38 9.97 36.26
CA LYS A 88 12.51 11.12 36.54
C LYS A 88 12.12 11.82 35.27
N LEU A 89 10.93 12.39 35.24
CA LEU A 89 10.53 13.31 34.17
C LEU A 89 11.16 14.69 34.41
N VAL A 90 11.85 15.18 33.41
CA VAL A 90 12.49 16.51 33.41
C VAL A 90 11.95 17.36 32.27
N LEU A 91 11.83 18.67 32.50
CA LEU A 91 11.40 19.62 31.48
C LEU A 91 12.53 19.84 30.47
N ASP A 92 12.20 19.72 29.17
CA ASP A 92 13.07 20.12 28.08
C ASP A 92 12.62 21.49 27.53
N GLU A 93 13.40 22.52 27.84
CA GLU A 93 13.10 23.90 27.45
C GLU A 93 13.02 24.07 25.92
N ALA A 94 13.86 23.35 25.16
CA ALA A 94 13.86 23.45 23.71
C ALA A 94 12.54 22.91 23.10
N SER A 95 12.04 21.81 23.63
CA SER A 95 10.73 21.26 23.23
C SER A 95 9.59 22.18 23.66
N LEU A 96 9.68 22.78 24.84
CA LEU A 96 8.66 23.73 25.30
C LEU A 96 8.58 24.96 24.38
N GLU A 97 9.71 25.56 24.05
CA GLU A 97 9.75 26.67 23.11
C GLU A 97 9.27 26.29 21.71
N TYR A 98 9.62 25.12 21.23
CA TYR A 98 9.10 24.59 19.97
C TYR A 98 7.56 24.49 19.98
N ILE A 99 6.97 23.94 21.05
CA ILE A 99 5.51 23.82 21.19
C ILE A 99 4.86 25.21 21.21
N LYS A 100 5.39 26.14 22.01
CA LYS A 100 4.90 27.52 22.05
C LYS A 100 4.91 28.18 20.67
N ALA A 101 6.04 28.09 19.97
CA ALA A 101 6.18 28.68 18.64
C ALA A 101 5.18 28.09 17.63
N ARG A 102 4.88 26.79 17.76
CA ARG A 102 3.92 26.10 16.90
C ARG A 102 2.48 26.56 17.16
N PHE A 103 2.08 26.79 18.41
CA PHE A 103 0.79 27.37 18.76
C PHE A 103 0.68 28.82 18.24
N ALA A 104 1.71 29.64 18.46
CA ALA A 104 1.75 30.99 17.98
C ALA A 104 1.61 31.11 16.45
N LYS A 105 2.28 30.21 15.69
CA LYS A 105 2.17 30.15 14.23
C LYS A 105 0.75 29.85 13.73
N ARG A 106 -0.07 29.18 14.54
CA ARG A 106 -1.47 28.88 14.25
C ARG A 106 -2.45 29.93 14.78
N GLY A 107 -1.95 31.03 15.38
CA GLY A 107 -2.77 32.08 15.97
C GLY A 107 -3.46 31.68 17.27
N HIS A 108 -2.97 30.67 17.97
CA HIS A 108 -3.51 30.16 19.23
C HIS A 108 -2.51 30.34 20.37
N GLU A 109 -3.00 30.58 21.59
CA GLU A 109 -2.19 30.47 22.79
C GLU A 109 -2.07 29.04 23.27
N MET A 110 -0.88 28.68 23.74
CA MET A 110 -0.65 27.37 24.31
C MET A 110 -1.33 27.26 25.69
N THR A 111 -2.18 26.26 25.87
CA THR A 111 -2.81 26.00 27.17
C THR A 111 -1.84 25.34 28.15
N PRO A 112 -1.97 25.58 29.49
CA PRO A 112 -1.02 25.08 30.49
C PRO A 112 -0.79 23.56 30.46
N ASN A 113 -1.80 22.77 30.11
CA ASN A 113 -1.68 21.31 30.03
C ASN A 113 -0.73 20.85 28.90
N ASN A 114 -0.49 21.65 27.87
CA ASN A 114 0.48 21.32 26.83
C ASN A 114 1.94 21.32 27.31
N ILE A 115 2.23 21.92 28.48
CA ILE A 115 3.57 21.86 29.08
C ILE A 115 3.98 20.41 29.35
N LYS A 116 3.03 19.55 29.68
CA LYS A 116 3.24 18.11 29.88
C LYS A 116 3.96 17.46 28.69
N GLN A 117 3.71 17.92 27.48
CA GLN A 117 4.33 17.38 26.27
C GLN A 117 5.84 17.61 26.20
N ALA A 118 6.36 18.63 26.94
CA ALA A 118 7.77 18.98 27.03
C ALA A 118 8.52 18.26 28.18
N TYR A 119 7.86 17.42 28.97
CA TYR A 119 8.53 16.60 29.97
C TYR A 119 8.95 15.27 29.36
N PHE A 120 10.18 14.86 29.68
CA PHE A 120 10.77 13.62 29.17
C PHE A 120 11.52 12.86 30.26
N PRO A 121 11.64 11.53 30.15
CA PRO A 121 12.52 10.73 31.02
C PRO A 121 13.97 11.24 30.95
N GLU A 122 14.59 11.43 32.09
CA GLU A 122 15.96 11.97 32.21
C GLU A 122 16.96 11.18 31.38
N GLY A 123 17.75 11.86 30.53
CA GLY A 123 18.76 11.27 29.66
C GLY A 123 18.20 10.48 28.47
N CYS A 124 16.94 10.68 28.10
CA CYS A 124 16.39 10.08 26.87
C CYS A 124 16.87 10.83 25.61
N ILE A 125 16.73 10.19 24.47
CA ILE A 125 16.92 10.80 23.14
C ILE A 125 15.57 11.35 22.72
N ILE A 126 15.46 12.69 22.54
CA ILE A 126 14.22 13.33 22.09
C ILE A 126 14.07 13.16 20.58
N LEU A 127 12.87 12.77 20.15
CA LEU A 127 12.51 12.60 18.74
C LEU A 127 11.67 13.80 18.27
N PRO A 128 12.18 14.66 17.37
CA PRO A 128 11.44 15.84 16.89
C PRO A 128 10.15 15.43 16.17
N ASN A 129 9.09 16.22 16.37
CA ASN A 129 7.81 16.05 15.67
C ASN A 129 7.50 17.28 14.79
N PRO A 130 7.93 17.31 13.52
CA PRO A 130 7.66 18.45 12.65
C PRO A 130 6.17 18.60 12.30
N ASN A 131 5.37 17.56 12.43
CA ASN A 131 3.96 17.53 12.02
C ASN A 131 2.96 17.72 13.16
N GLY A 132 3.40 17.54 14.43
CA GLY A 132 2.56 17.64 15.63
C GLY A 132 3.18 18.48 16.75
N THR A 133 2.53 18.47 17.92
CA THR A 133 2.99 19.17 19.12
C THR A 133 3.62 18.24 20.16
N ALA A 134 3.52 16.93 19.97
CA ALA A 134 4.02 15.92 20.89
C ALA A 134 5.33 15.29 20.35
N PRO A 135 6.52 15.73 20.78
CA PRO A 135 7.76 15.03 20.45
C PRO A 135 7.77 13.64 21.08
N GLY A 136 8.39 12.68 20.38
CA GLY A 136 8.66 11.37 20.92
C GLY A 136 9.95 11.30 21.71
N CYS A 137 10.29 10.11 22.23
CA CYS A 137 11.61 9.91 22.83
C CYS A 137 12.03 8.42 22.79
N ILE A 138 13.34 8.20 22.93
CA ILE A 138 13.92 6.87 23.17
C ILE A 138 14.52 6.86 24.57
N VAL A 139 14.06 5.92 25.38
CA VAL A 139 14.59 5.70 26.73
C VAL A 139 15.43 4.43 26.71
N GLU A 140 16.66 4.52 27.15
CA GLU A 140 17.60 3.40 27.14
C GLU A 140 18.04 3.00 28.53
N SER A 141 18.30 1.70 28.68
CA SER A 141 19.13 1.10 29.71
C SER A 141 20.20 0.24 29.03
N GLU A 142 21.11 -0.39 29.81
CA GLU A 142 22.17 -1.23 29.25
C GLU A 142 21.67 -2.34 28.31
N ALA A 143 20.52 -2.94 28.60
CA ALA A 143 19.99 -4.09 27.88
C ALA A 143 18.70 -3.79 27.09
N LYS A 144 17.93 -2.78 27.46
CA LYS A 144 16.57 -2.51 26.96
C LYS A 144 16.42 -1.11 26.38
N ALA A 145 15.48 -0.94 25.47
CA ALA A 145 15.06 0.38 25.00
C ALA A 145 13.54 0.47 24.91
N ALA A 146 13.00 1.64 25.19
CA ALA A 146 11.60 1.96 24.91
C ALA A 146 11.57 3.17 23.95
N ILE A 147 10.81 3.05 22.87
CA ILE A 147 10.65 4.08 21.84
C ILE A 147 9.21 4.55 21.89
N LEU A 148 9.00 5.84 22.15
CA LEU A 148 7.70 6.44 22.31
C LEU A 148 7.42 7.39 21.14
N MET A 149 6.32 7.16 20.44
CA MET A 149 5.91 7.96 19.28
C MET A 149 4.44 8.38 19.40
N PRO A 150 4.03 9.47 18.72
CA PRO A 150 2.64 9.93 18.71
C PRO A 150 1.70 8.91 18.03
N GLY A 151 0.39 9.03 18.33
CA GLY A 151 -0.65 8.19 17.77
C GLY A 151 -0.99 8.49 16.30
N PRO A 152 -1.17 9.75 15.87
CA PRO A 152 -1.55 10.06 14.49
C PRO A 152 -0.51 9.57 13.47
N PRO A 153 -0.91 8.79 12.43
CA PRO A 153 0.03 8.23 11.44
C PRO A 153 0.85 9.28 10.69
N ASN A 154 0.28 10.45 10.41
CA ASN A 154 0.95 11.56 9.75
C ASN A 154 2.06 12.21 10.61
N GLU A 155 2.11 11.93 11.90
CA GLU A 155 3.16 12.33 12.83
C GLU A 155 4.15 11.18 13.09
N MET A 156 3.61 9.98 13.34
CA MET A 156 4.38 8.79 13.69
C MET A 156 5.29 8.33 12.54
N VAL A 157 4.77 8.23 11.32
CA VAL A 157 5.55 7.72 10.18
C VAL A 157 6.76 8.58 9.86
N PRO A 158 6.67 9.92 9.72
CA PRO A 158 7.85 10.75 9.51
C PRO A 158 8.86 10.71 10.67
N MET A 159 8.39 10.63 11.92
CA MET A 159 9.24 10.49 13.09
C MET A 159 9.99 9.15 13.08
N PHE A 160 9.30 8.06 12.73
CA PHE A 160 9.90 6.74 12.61
C PHE A 160 11.02 6.75 11.56
N GLU A 161 10.74 7.23 10.35
CA GLU A 161 11.71 7.24 9.24
C GLU A 161 12.93 8.12 9.55
N ALA A 162 12.72 9.31 10.11
CA ALA A 162 13.80 10.27 10.34
C ALA A 162 14.68 9.94 11.56
N SER A 163 14.13 9.28 12.58
CA SER A 163 14.81 9.16 13.88
C SER A 163 14.89 7.73 14.40
N VAL A 164 13.78 6.98 14.34
CA VAL A 164 13.72 5.63 14.90
C VAL A 164 14.39 4.60 13.99
N LEU A 165 14.17 4.69 12.69
CA LEU A 165 14.77 3.77 11.72
C LEU A 165 16.31 3.78 11.79
N PRO A 166 17.01 4.93 11.73
CA PRO A 166 18.47 4.97 11.87
C PRO A 166 18.97 4.45 13.22
N TYR A 167 18.23 4.69 14.30
CA TYR A 167 18.54 4.14 15.61
C TYR A 167 18.48 2.62 15.63
N LEU A 168 17.43 2.04 15.05
CA LEU A 168 17.23 0.58 14.98
C LEU A 168 18.26 -0.09 14.06
N GLU A 169 18.58 0.50 12.91
CA GLU A 169 19.63 0.03 11.98
C GLU A 169 20.99 -0.07 12.68
N LYS A 170 21.38 0.98 13.40
CA LYS A 170 22.63 1.00 14.17
C LYS A 170 22.67 -0.11 15.23
N ARG A 171 21.53 -0.44 15.85
CA ARG A 171 21.42 -1.40 16.94
C ARG A 171 21.31 -2.85 16.47
N SER A 172 20.71 -3.12 15.30
CA SER A 172 20.48 -4.48 14.79
C SER A 172 21.73 -5.13 14.22
N GLY A 173 22.63 -4.37 13.65
CA GLY A 173 23.81 -4.88 12.92
C GLY A 173 23.50 -5.62 11.61
N TYR A 174 22.22 -5.77 11.28
CA TYR A 174 21.70 -6.35 10.04
C TYR A 174 20.67 -5.44 9.41
N MET A 175 20.64 -5.46 8.09
CA MET A 175 19.58 -4.86 7.28
C MET A 175 18.85 -5.96 6.53
N LEU A 176 17.54 -5.84 6.41
CA LEU A 176 16.74 -6.58 5.45
C LEU A 176 16.43 -5.69 4.27
N LYS A 177 16.78 -6.13 3.09
CA LYS A 177 16.32 -5.51 1.84
C LYS A 177 15.39 -6.45 1.12
N SER A 178 14.26 -5.91 0.66
CA SER A 178 13.25 -6.69 -0.06
C SER A 178 13.01 -6.13 -1.44
N LYS A 179 12.80 -7.03 -2.40
CA LYS A 179 12.20 -6.71 -3.71
C LYS A 179 10.80 -7.28 -3.77
N MET A 180 9.91 -6.53 -4.39
CA MET A 180 8.49 -6.89 -4.52
C MET A 180 8.18 -7.17 -5.97
N LEU A 181 8.08 -8.45 -6.32
CA LEU A 181 7.61 -8.87 -7.64
C LEU A 181 6.09 -8.82 -7.66
N ARG A 182 5.52 -8.14 -8.65
CA ARG A 182 4.07 -8.04 -8.85
C ARG A 182 3.63 -9.02 -9.93
N ILE A 183 2.57 -9.77 -9.66
CA ILE A 183 2.10 -10.88 -10.50
C ILE A 183 0.63 -10.70 -10.81
N ILE A 184 0.25 -10.90 -12.07
CA ILE A 184 -1.14 -10.90 -12.54
C ILE A 184 -1.43 -12.09 -13.44
N GLY A 185 -2.66 -12.61 -13.36
CA GLY A 185 -3.12 -13.72 -14.22
C GLY A 185 -2.78 -15.11 -13.72
N LYS A 186 -2.19 -15.23 -12.51
CA LYS A 186 -1.91 -16.50 -11.85
C LYS A 186 -2.32 -16.43 -10.37
N GLY A 187 -3.05 -17.43 -9.91
CA GLY A 187 -3.54 -17.50 -8.53
C GLY A 187 -2.46 -17.94 -7.54
N GLU A 188 -2.65 -17.62 -6.25
CA GLU A 188 -1.72 -17.89 -5.15
C GLU A 188 -1.33 -19.36 -5.06
N SER A 189 -2.30 -20.27 -5.03
CA SER A 189 -2.05 -21.72 -4.96
C SER A 189 -1.21 -22.25 -6.12
N SER A 190 -1.37 -21.68 -7.32
CA SER A 190 -0.57 -22.06 -8.48
C SER A 190 0.86 -21.57 -8.38
N VAL A 191 1.06 -20.35 -7.88
CA VAL A 191 2.40 -19.78 -7.64
C VAL A 191 3.11 -20.55 -6.54
N GLU A 192 2.44 -20.83 -5.43
CA GLU A 192 3.00 -21.66 -4.34
C GLU A 192 3.41 -23.04 -4.81
N TYR A 193 2.55 -23.68 -5.61
CA TYR A 193 2.87 -25.01 -6.16
C TYR A 193 4.12 -25.01 -7.03
N GLU A 194 4.27 -24.00 -7.92
CA GLU A 194 5.44 -23.89 -8.80
C GLU A 194 6.73 -23.49 -8.10
N LEU A 195 6.63 -22.81 -6.95
CA LEU A 195 7.77 -22.33 -6.16
C LEU A 195 7.99 -23.14 -4.87
N LYS A 196 7.25 -24.25 -4.68
CA LYS A 196 7.21 -25.05 -3.46
C LYS A 196 8.60 -25.49 -2.98
N ASP A 197 9.43 -25.98 -3.88
CA ASP A 197 10.80 -26.45 -3.56
C ASP A 197 11.72 -25.30 -3.14
N ILE A 198 11.59 -24.13 -3.79
CA ILE A 198 12.33 -22.92 -3.41
C ILE A 198 11.90 -22.47 -2.00
N MET A 199 10.60 -22.41 -1.74
CA MET A 199 10.06 -22.02 -0.45
C MET A 199 10.44 -22.98 0.67
N ALA A 200 10.52 -24.27 0.39
CA ALA A 200 10.88 -25.29 1.37
C ALA A 200 12.38 -25.29 1.73
N SER A 201 13.26 -24.92 0.81
CA SER A 201 14.72 -24.93 0.98
C SER A 201 15.34 -23.57 1.28
N GLN A 202 14.54 -22.51 1.34
CA GLN A 202 15.03 -21.14 1.48
C GLN A 202 15.70 -20.90 2.84
N THR A 203 16.77 -20.12 2.84
CA THR A 203 17.48 -19.66 4.04
C THR A 203 17.75 -18.16 3.99
N ASN A 204 18.50 -17.72 2.99
CA ASN A 204 18.78 -16.33 2.66
C ASN A 204 19.17 -16.25 1.16
N PRO A 205 18.43 -15.58 0.29
CA PRO A 205 17.22 -14.82 0.58
C PRO A 205 15.99 -15.70 0.86
N THR A 206 14.92 -15.09 1.40
CA THR A 206 13.62 -15.73 1.58
C THR A 206 12.60 -15.18 0.59
N ILE A 207 11.54 -15.96 0.32
CA ILE A 207 10.45 -15.60 -0.57
C ILE A 207 9.11 -15.84 0.12
N ALA A 208 8.19 -14.88 0.02
CA ALA A 208 6.87 -14.97 0.63
C ALA A 208 5.78 -14.44 -0.33
N PRO A 209 4.73 -15.23 -0.63
CA PRO A 209 3.58 -14.80 -1.41
C PRO A 209 2.60 -14.00 -0.57
N TYR A 210 1.92 -13.05 -1.19
CA TYR A 210 0.84 -12.24 -0.62
C TYR A 210 -0.27 -12.09 -1.66
N ALA A 211 -1.44 -12.64 -1.36
CA ALA A 211 -2.62 -12.47 -2.20
C ALA A 211 -3.18 -11.05 -2.09
N LEU A 212 -3.60 -10.51 -3.22
CA LEU A 212 -4.34 -9.26 -3.35
C LEU A 212 -5.63 -9.50 -4.14
N ASN A 213 -6.51 -8.50 -4.19
CA ASN A 213 -7.71 -8.58 -5.02
C ASN A 213 -7.35 -8.59 -6.51
N GLY A 214 -7.18 -9.80 -7.09
CA GLY A 214 -6.91 -10.00 -8.52
C GLY A 214 -5.44 -9.99 -8.93
N GLU A 215 -4.53 -9.77 -8.01
CA GLU A 215 -3.09 -9.74 -8.20
C GLU A 215 -2.39 -10.51 -7.08
N MET A 216 -1.12 -10.75 -7.23
CA MET A 216 -0.24 -11.26 -6.19
C MET A 216 1.01 -10.40 -6.06
N LYS A 217 1.53 -10.38 -4.84
CA LYS A 217 2.89 -9.92 -4.54
C LYS A 217 3.73 -11.11 -4.11
N LEU A 218 4.95 -11.15 -4.59
CA LEU A 218 5.95 -12.10 -4.14
C LEU A 218 7.13 -11.29 -3.59
N ARG A 219 7.30 -11.30 -2.28
CA ARG A 219 8.40 -10.59 -1.62
C ARG A 219 9.62 -11.49 -1.55
N VAL A 220 10.72 -11.05 -2.14
CA VAL A 220 12.05 -11.65 -2.00
C VAL A 220 12.85 -10.80 -1.04
N THR A 221 13.33 -11.36 0.07
CA THR A 221 14.00 -10.63 1.14
C THR A 221 15.40 -11.20 1.39
N ALA A 222 16.42 -10.37 1.25
CA ALA A 222 17.79 -10.68 1.66
C ALA A 222 18.10 -10.07 3.02
N ARG A 223 18.67 -10.87 3.92
CA ARG A 223 19.33 -10.40 5.13
C ARG A 223 20.81 -10.17 4.81
N CYS A 224 21.29 -8.96 5.04
CA CYS A 224 22.67 -8.58 4.76
C CYS A 224 23.27 -7.79 5.91
N ARG A 225 24.59 -7.84 6.04
CA ARG A 225 25.36 -6.96 6.92
C ARG A 225 25.60 -5.63 6.24
N ALA A 226 26.00 -4.62 7.00
CA ALA A 226 26.42 -3.35 6.42
C ALA A 226 27.54 -3.56 5.41
N GLY A 227 27.34 -3.07 4.17
CA GLY A 227 28.31 -3.22 3.08
C GLY A 227 28.12 -4.45 2.18
N GLU A 228 27.25 -5.40 2.52
CA GLU A 228 26.88 -6.50 1.64
C GLU A 228 25.84 -6.04 0.59
N ASP A 229 25.97 -6.55 -0.63
CA ASP A 229 25.02 -6.25 -1.72
C ASP A 229 23.81 -7.18 -1.66
N ALA A 230 22.70 -6.64 -1.15
CA ALA A 230 21.44 -7.36 -1.06
C ALA A 230 20.88 -7.75 -2.44
N ASP A 231 21.13 -6.95 -3.48
CA ASP A 231 20.67 -7.26 -4.83
C ASP A 231 21.41 -8.47 -5.39
N ALA A 232 22.72 -8.57 -5.14
CA ALA A 232 23.51 -9.74 -5.49
C ALA A 232 23.03 -11.01 -4.75
N ILE A 233 22.63 -10.88 -3.47
CA ILE A 233 22.08 -12.00 -2.68
C ILE A 233 20.70 -12.46 -3.25
N MET A 234 19.85 -11.52 -3.66
CA MET A 234 18.50 -11.84 -4.20
C MET A 234 18.51 -12.33 -5.65
N ALA A 235 19.48 -11.91 -6.45
CA ALA A 235 19.49 -12.13 -7.89
C ALA A 235 19.31 -13.59 -8.32
N PRO A 236 19.97 -14.61 -7.73
CA PRO A 236 19.80 -16.01 -8.14
C PRO A 236 18.36 -16.51 -7.92
N MET A 237 17.73 -16.16 -6.79
CA MET A 237 16.36 -16.54 -6.48
C MET A 237 15.37 -15.85 -7.43
N ILE A 238 15.54 -14.55 -7.68
CA ILE A 238 14.70 -13.81 -8.61
C ILE A 238 14.82 -14.39 -10.03
N ALA A 239 16.01 -14.74 -10.48
CA ALA A 239 16.22 -15.36 -11.78
C ALA A 239 15.48 -16.69 -11.91
N GLU A 240 15.50 -17.53 -10.88
CA GLU A 240 14.80 -18.81 -10.88
C GLU A 240 13.27 -18.64 -10.82
N VAL A 241 12.78 -17.68 -10.05
CA VAL A 241 11.35 -17.29 -10.04
C VAL A 241 10.91 -16.83 -11.43
N LYS A 242 11.69 -15.97 -12.07
CA LYS A 242 11.42 -15.47 -13.44
C LYS A 242 11.44 -16.60 -14.47
N ARG A 243 12.31 -17.57 -14.33
CA ARG A 243 12.36 -18.74 -15.21
C ARG A 243 11.05 -19.54 -15.15
N ARG A 244 10.43 -19.65 -13.97
CA ARG A 244 9.20 -20.47 -13.77
C ARG A 244 7.91 -19.71 -14.06
N ILE A 245 7.80 -18.47 -13.61
CA ILE A 245 6.56 -17.68 -13.66
C ILE A 245 6.74 -16.29 -14.26
N GLY A 246 7.83 -16.03 -14.97
CA GLY A 246 8.18 -14.67 -15.45
C GLY A 246 7.13 -14.02 -16.35
N GLU A 247 6.39 -14.80 -17.14
CA GLU A 247 5.32 -14.28 -18.01
C GLU A 247 4.17 -13.59 -17.22
N TYR A 248 4.00 -13.96 -15.94
CA TYR A 248 2.99 -13.38 -15.06
C TYR A 248 3.53 -12.19 -14.24
N ILE A 249 4.85 -12.03 -14.16
CA ILE A 249 5.47 -10.91 -13.45
C ILE A 249 5.38 -9.66 -14.32
N TYR A 250 4.71 -8.64 -13.81
CA TYR A 250 4.57 -7.38 -14.53
C TYR A 250 5.44 -6.25 -13.98
N SER A 251 5.91 -6.35 -12.73
CA SER A 251 6.83 -5.39 -12.13
C SER A 251 7.80 -6.09 -11.18
N GLU A 252 9.07 -5.67 -11.21
CA GLU A 252 10.14 -6.10 -10.29
C GLU A 252 10.47 -5.04 -9.24
N ASP A 253 9.99 -3.81 -9.46
CA ASP A 253 10.24 -2.64 -8.61
C ASP A 253 9.05 -2.32 -7.69
N GLY A 254 8.03 -3.21 -7.66
CA GLY A 254 6.84 -3.05 -6.83
C GLY A 254 5.79 -2.09 -7.38
N LEU A 255 5.99 -1.52 -8.57
CA LEU A 255 5.03 -0.63 -9.22
C LEU A 255 3.66 -1.32 -9.37
N GLU A 256 2.59 -0.57 -9.20
CA GLU A 256 1.25 -1.05 -9.50
C GLU A 256 1.03 -1.16 -11.02
N LEU A 257 0.05 -1.97 -11.42
CA LEU A 257 -0.17 -2.28 -12.83
C LEU A 257 -0.42 -1.03 -13.68
N HIS A 258 -1.14 -0.05 -13.16
CA HIS A 258 -1.39 1.21 -13.87
C HIS A 258 -0.14 2.10 -13.95
N GLU A 259 0.76 2.03 -12.97
CA GLU A 259 2.05 2.74 -13.01
C GLU A 259 2.98 2.09 -14.05
N GLU A 260 2.99 0.76 -14.11
CA GLU A 260 3.75 0.03 -15.13
C GLU A 260 3.23 0.31 -16.54
N VAL A 261 1.91 0.36 -16.72
CA VAL A 261 1.29 0.78 -17.99
C VAL A 261 1.73 2.20 -18.37
N ALA A 262 1.66 3.14 -17.42
CA ALA A 262 2.11 4.52 -17.65
C ALA A 262 3.59 4.58 -18.07
N ARG A 263 4.46 3.84 -17.37
CA ARG A 263 5.90 3.74 -17.71
C ARG A 263 6.11 3.27 -19.15
N LEU A 264 5.38 2.25 -19.57
CA LEU A 264 5.47 1.70 -20.92
C LEU A 264 4.99 2.71 -21.99
N PHE A 265 3.86 3.40 -21.75
CA PHE A 265 3.38 4.43 -22.67
C PHE A 265 4.39 5.57 -22.85
N VAL A 266 4.97 6.05 -21.77
CA VAL A 266 6.02 7.08 -21.81
C VAL A 266 7.27 6.58 -22.57
N GLN A 267 7.73 5.37 -22.30
CA GLN A 267 8.92 4.79 -22.96
C GLN A 267 8.73 4.58 -24.46
N LYS A 268 7.53 4.18 -24.88
CA LYS A 268 7.22 3.93 -26.29
C LYS A 268 6.77 5.20 -27.04
N GLY A 269 6.50 6.31 -26.34
CA GLY A 269 5.97 7.54 -26.91
C GLY A 269 4.57 7.36 -27.48
N LEU A 270 3.78 6.40 -26.96
CA LEU A 270 2.43 6.09 -27.40
C LEU A 270 1.38 6.86 -26.58
N THR A 271 0.20 7.02 -27.14
CA THR A 271 -0.93 7.66 -26.48
C THR A 271 -2.12 6.71 -26.34
N LEU A 272 -2.91 6.90 -25.27
CA LEU A 272 -4.04 6.04 -24.90
C LEU A 272 -5.33 6.83 -24.78
N ALA A 273 -6.43 6.20 -25.23
CA ALA A 273 -7.78 6.61 -24.88
C ALA A 273 -8.61 5.40 -24.39
N VAL A 274 -9.55 5.64 -23.46
CA VAL A 274 -10.29 4.60 -22.76
C VAL A 274 -11.80 4.86 -22.81
N ALA A 275 -12.59 3.86 -23.21
CA ALA A 275 -14.04 3.88 -23.15
C ALA A 275 -14.56 2.87 -22.12
N GLU A 276 -15.24 3.34 -21.11
CA GLU A 276 -15.74 2.50 -20.00
C GLU A 276 -17.26 2.40 -20.02
N SER A 277 -17.78 1.18 -19.76
CA SER A 277 -19.20 0.97 -19.47
C SER A 277 -19.31 0.42 -18.06
N CYS A 278 -19.23 -0.90 -17.86
CA CYS A 278 -19.40 -1.53 -16.55
C CYS A 278 -18.37 -1.15 -15.51
N THR A 279 -17.16 -0.75 -15.89
CA THR A 279 -16.08 -0.31 -14.98
C THR A 279 -16.30 1.12 -14.47
N GLY A 280 -17.06 1.95 -15.20
CA GLY A 280 -17.59 3.23 -14.71
C GLY A 280 -16.54 4.25 -14.28
N GLY A 281 -15.44 4.39 -15.03
CA GLY A 281 -14.36 5.34 -14.77
C GLY A 281 -13.22 4.79 -13.92
N MET A 282 -13.24 3.52 -13.49
CA MET A 282 -12.19 2.93 -12.65
C MET A 282 -10.83 2.84 -13.33
N ILE A 283 -10.81 2.55 -14.64
CA ILE A 283 -9.56 2.49 -15.41
C ILE A 283 -9.00 3.91 -15.55
N CYS A 284 -9.81 4.86 -15.98
CA CYS A 284 -9.43 6.27 -16.10
C CYS A 284 -8.91 6.81 -14.76
N SER A 285 -9.61 6.56 -13.66
CA SER A 285 -9.21 6.99 -12.31
C SER A 285 -7.81 6.48 -11.94
N LYS A 286 -7.51 5.20 -12.22
CA LYS A 286 -6.18 4.63 -11.97
C LYS A 286 -5.10 5.27 -12.85
N LEU A 287 -5.39 5.49 -14.12
CA LEU A 287 -4.42 6.07 -15.05
C LEU A 287 -4.08 7.53 -14.71
N VAL A 288 -5.08 8.35 -14.34
CA VAL A 288 -4.86 9.75 -13.99
C VAL A 288 -4.25 9.94 -12.59
N SER A 289 -4.25 8.91 -11.74
CA SER A 289 -3.54 8.96 -10.45
C SER A 289 -2.02 8.99 -10.61
N VAL A 290 -1.51 8.61 -11.79
CA VAL A 290 -0.07 8.66 -12.08
C VAL A 290 0.32 10.09 -12.49
N PRO A 291 1.25 10.74 -11.77
CA PRO A 291 1.73 12.07 -12.15
C PRO A 291 2.27 12.10 -13.60
N GLY A 292 1.94 13.14 -14.33
CA GLY A 292 2.36 13.28 -15.74
C GLY A 292 1.51 12.50 -16.76
N SER A 293 0.38 11.93 -16.37
CA SER A 293 -0.52 11.17 -17.26
C SER A 293 -0.99 11.98 -18.47
N SER A 294 -1.09 13.30 -18.37
CA SER A 294 -1.49 14.17 -19.48
C SER A 294 -0.56 14.10 -20.73
N ALA A 295 0.65 13.59 -20.58
CA ALA A 295 1.57 13.43 -21.70
C ALA A 295 1.18 12.26 -22.64
N TRP A 296 0.47 11.25 -22.16
CA TRP A 296 0.17 10.02 -22.89
C TRP A 296 -1.32 9.61 -22.81
N PHE A 297 -2.07 9.99 -21.79
CA PHE A 297 -3.50 9.70 -21.66
C PHE A 297 -4.32 10.85 -22.26
N LYS A 298 -4.90 10.62 -23.42
CA LYS A 298 -5.60 11.66 -24.20
C LYS A 298 -7.04 11.85 -23.77
N GLU A 299 -7.76 10.76 -23.55
CA GLU A 299 -9.18 10.82 -23.27
C GLU A 299 -9.66 9.57 -22.51
N GLY A 300 -10.62 9.79 -21.61
CA GLY A 300 -11.42 8.74 -21.00
C GLY A 300 -12.90 9.12 -20.98
N CYS A 301 -13.78 8.21 -21.40
CA CYS A 301 -15.22 8.45 -21.36
C CYS A 301 -15.96 7.27 -20.75
N VAL A 302 -17.07 7.57 -20.04
CA VAL A 302 -18.00 6.56 -19.54
C VAL A 302 -19.26 6.58 -20.41
N THR A 303 -19.31 5.62 -21.34
CA THR A 303 -20.45 5.44 -22.26
C THR A 303 -21.35 4.32 -21.75
N TYR A 304 -22.20 4.67 -20.76
CA TYR A 304 -22.95 3.67 -20.00
C TYR A 304 -24.20 3.15 -20.73
N SER A 305 -24.95 4.03 -21.41
CA SER A 305 -26.11 3.66 -22.22
C SER A 305 -25.72 3.30 -23.65
N SER A 306 -26.59 2.53 -24.34
CA SER A 306 -26.44 2.24 -25.78
C SER A 306 -26.38 3.50 -26.62
N GLU A 307 -27.22 4.49 -26.30
CA GLU A 307 -27.23 5.78 -26.95
C GLU A 307 -25.88 6.51 -26.83
N SER A 308 -25.28 6.53 -25.63
CA SER A 308 -23.96 7.15 -25.44
C SER A 308 -22.85 6.42 -26.18
N LYS A 309 -22.93 5.09 -26.34
CA LYS A 309 -22.00 4.30 -27.16
C LYS A 309 -22.07 4.71 -28.64
N MET A 310 -23.29 4.88 -29.16
CA MET A 310 -23.50 5.33 -30.53
C MET A 310 -22.97 6.75 -30.75
N HIS A 311 -23.44 7.69 -29.93
CA HIS A 311 -23.12 9.12 -30.13
C HIS A 311 -21.64 9.44 -29.93
N ARG A 312 -21.04 8.88 -28.89
CA ARG A 312 -19.65 9.24 -28.54
C ARG A 312 -18.61 8.39 -29.25
N LEU A 313 -18.90 7.11 -29.47
CA LEU A 313 -17.93 6.13 -29.98
C LEU A 313 -18.26 5.63 -31.39
N GLY A 314 -19.40 5.99 -31.95
CA GLY A 314 -19.82 5.55 -33.30
C GLY A 314 -20.19 4.05 -33.33
N VAL A 315 -20.55 3.44 -32.24
CA VAL A 315 -21.10 2.08 -32.21
C VAL A 315 -22.35 2.04 -33.06
N LYS A 316 -22.46 1.07 -33.96
CA LYS A 316 -23.56 0.99 -34.91
C LYS A 316 -24.83 0.49 -34.22
N GLN A 317 -25.99 1.08 -34.60
CA GLN A 317 -27.29 0.59 -34.14
C GLN A 317 -27.48 -0.89 -34.48
N ALA A 318 -27.13 -1.29 -35.69
CA ALA A 318 -27.23 -2.70 -36.12
C ALA A 318 -26.41 -3.66 -35.24
N THR A 319 -25.24 -3.23 -34.78
CA THR A 319 -24.41 -4.04 -33.85
C THR A 319 -25.12 -4.22 -32.51
N LEU A 320 -25.75 -3.15 -32.00
CA LEU A 320 -26.50 -3.21 -30.74
C LEU A 320 -27.77 -4.04 -30.88
N ASP A 321 -28.47 -3.97 -32.02
CA ASP A 321 -29.72 -4.72 -32.26
C ASP A 321 -29.43 -6.24 -32.42
N GLU A 322 -28.29 -6.60 -33.04
CA GLU A 322 -27.95 -8.00 -33.34
C GLU A 322 -27.19 -8.67 -32.17
N TYR A 323 -26.27 -7.96 -31.49
CA TYR A 323 -25.32 -8.52 -30.53
C TYR A 323 -25.45 -7.97 -29.10
N ASP A 324 -26.32 -6.99 -28.88
CA ASP A 324 -26.49 -6.26 -27.63
C ASP A 324 -25.25 -5.40 -27.21
N ALA A 325 -25.46 -4.57 -26.18
CA ALA A 325 -24.43 -3.69 -25.61
C ALA A 325 -23.29 -4.47 -24.94
N VAL A 326 -23.51 -5.73 -24.53
CA VAL A 326 -22.53 -6.60 -23.89
C VAL A 326 -22.13 -7.70 -24.85
N SER A 327 -21.27 -7.39 -25.80
CA SER A 327 -20.79 -8.32 -26.81
C SER A 327 -19.35 -8.01 -27.25
N ALA A 328 -18.73 -8.96 -27.92
CA ALA A 328 -17.40 -8.77 -28.50
C ALA A 328 -17.41 -7.66 -29.57
N GLN A 329 -18.46 -7.64 -30.38
CA GLN A 329 -18.63 -6.67 -31.47
C GLN A 329 -18.75 -5.24 -30.92
N THR A 330 -19.59 -5.03 -29.93
CA THR A 330 -19.75 -3.75 -29.25
C THR A 330 -18.44 -3.30 -28.60
N ALA A 331 -17.73 -4.19 -27.90
CA ALA A 331 -16.44 -3.88 -27.30
C ALA A 331 -15.37 -3.47 -28.33
N ALA A 332 -15.36 -4.14 -29.51
CA ALA A 332 -14.45 -3.81 -30.61
C ALA A 332 -14.74 -2.40 -31.17
N GLU A 333 -16.02 -2.12 -31.48
CA GLU A 333 -16.43 -0.81 -31.98
C GLU A 333 -16.20 0.31 -30.97
N MET A 334 -16.43 0.05 -29.69
CA MET A 334 -16.11 1.01 -28.61
C MET A 334 -14.61 1.34 -28.58
N ALA A 335 -13.73 0.32 -28.65
CA ALA A 335 -12.28 0.52 -28.59
C ALA A 335 -11.75 1.25 -29.83
N GLU A 336 -12.25 0.92 -31.02
CA GLU A 336 -11.91 1.62 -32.27
C GLU A 336 -12.43 3.05 -32.25
N GLY A 337 -13.68 3.23 -31.82
CA GLY A 337 -14.34 4.53 -31.75
C GLY A 337 -13.62 5.51 -30.84
N ILE A 338 -13.22 5.09 -29.63
CA ILE A 338 -12.46 5.99 -28.74
C ILE A 338 -11.06 6.27 -29.26
N ARG A 339 -10.37 5.30 -29.88
CA ARG A 339 -9.06 5.48 -30.48
C ARG A 339 -9.11 6.51 -31.61
N THR A 340 -10.03 6.35 -32.54
CA THR A 340 -10.12 7.19 -33.73
C THR A 340 -10.62 8.61 -33.44
N SER A 341 -11.63 8.74 -32.56
CA SER A 341 -12.20 10.04 -32.21
C SER A 341 -11.26 10.91 -31.35
N SER A 342 -10.43 10.30 -30.53
CA SER A 342 -9.43 11.00 -29.68
C SER A 342 -8.10 11.25 -30.42
N GLY A 343 -7.86 10.55 -31.53
CA GLY A 343 -6.56 10.54 -32.20
C GLY A 343 -5.45 9.89 -31.38
N ALA A 344 -5.81 8.96 -30.47
CA ALA A 344 -4.85 8.18 -29.71
C ALA A 344 -4.28 7.02 -30.56
N ASP A 345 -3.08 6.56 -30.20
CA ASP A 345 -2.46 5.40 -30.85
C ASP A 345 -3.17 4.11 -30.47
N ILE A 346 -3.64 4.04 -29.21
CA ILE A 346 -4.30 2.88 -28.63
C ILE A 346 -5.65 3.28 -28.03
N GLY A 347 -6.68 2.48 -28.30
CA GLY A 347 -7.98 2.52 -27.67
C GLY A 347 -8.26 1.23 -26.89
N VAL A 348 -8.76 1.35 -25.68
CA VAL A 348 -9.27 0.22 -24.90
C VAL A 348 -10.70 0.49 -24.46
N ALA A 349 -11.54 -0.54 -24.48
CA ALA A 349 -12.92 -0.41 -24.02
C ALA A 349 -13.35 -1.58 -23.15
N THR A 350 -14.33 -1.33 -22.27
CA THR A 350 -14.95 -2.36 -21.43
C THR A 350 -16.47 -2.27 -21.53
N THR A 351 -17.12 -3.43 -21.73
CA THR A 351 -18.58 -3.58 -21.58
C THR A 351 -18.89 -4.92 -20.93
N GLY A 352 -19.93 -4.99 -20.08
CA GLY A 352 -20.23 -6.21 -19.33
C GLY A 352 -21.31 -6.10 -18.29
N PHE A 353 -21.69 -7.23 -17.71
CA PHE A 353 -22.65 -7.38 -16.65
C PHE A 353 -21.93 -7.55 -15.29
N ALA A 354 -21.91 -6.48 -14.49
CA ALA A 354 -21.26 -6.50 -13.19
C ALA A 354 -22.18 -7.03 -12.05
N GLY A 355 -23.47 -7.25 -12.33
CA GLY A 355 -24.44 -7.75 -11.36
C GLY A 355 -24.95 -6.68 -10.37
N PRO A 356 -25.84 -7.06 -9.40
CA PRO A 356 -26.36 -8.43 -9.21
C PRO A 356 -27.28 -8.91 -10.32
N ASP A 357 -27.93 -8.00 -11.03
CA ASP A 357 -28.92 -8.26 -12.09
C ASP A 357 -28.33 -8.01 -13.49
N GLY A 358 -29.06 -8.39 -14.55
CA GLY A 358 -28.79 -7.99 -15.93
C GLY A 358 -28.00 -8.98 -16.77
N GLY A 359 -27.68 -10.18 -16.30
CA GLY A 359 -27.10 -11.23 -17.16
C GLY A 359 -28.13 -11.89 -18.07
N THR A 360 -27.65 -12.49 -19.15
CA THR A 360 -28.44 -13.38 -20.06
C THR A 360 -27.89 -14.81 -19.96
N GLU A 361 -28.55 -15.79 -20.62
CA GLU A 361 -28.08 -17.16 -20.68
C GLU A 361 -26.70 -17.26 -21.35
N ASP A 362 -26.50 -16.53 -22.43
CA ASP A 362 -25.22 -16.50 -23.17
C ASP A 362 -24.16 -15.64 -22.46
N ASN A 363 -24.57 -14.57 -21.81
CA ASN A 363 -23.70 -13.64 -21.08
C ASN A 363 -24.18 -13.49 -19.63
N PRO A 364 -23.95 -14.47 -18.75
CA PRO A 364 -24.36 -14.39 -17.36
C PRO A 364 -23.62 -13.26 -16.62
N VAL A 365 -24.13 -12.88 -15.44
CA VAL A 365 -23.45 -11.92 -14.57
C VAL A 365 -21.97 -12.27 -14.39
N GLY A 366 -21.08 -11.30 -14.52
CA GLY A 366 -19.63 -11.46 -14.54
C GLY A 366 -19.03 -11.57 -15.93
N THR A 367 -19.85 -11.66 -16.99
CA THR A 367 -19.36 -11.56 -18.36
C THR A 367 -18.92 -10.12 -18.63
N VAL A 368 -17.66 -9.96 -19.02
CA VAL A 368 -17.08 -8.68 -19.43
C VAL A 368 -16.30 -8.88 -20.73
N TYR A 369 -16.55 -8.03 -21.71
CA TYR A 369 -15.74 -7.94 -22.92
C TYR A 369 -14.80 -6.73 -22.81
N ILE A 370 -13.52 -6.96 -23.13
CA ILE A 370 -12.51 -5.93 -23.25
C ILE A 370 -12.13 -5.83 -24.72
N GLY A 371 -12.32 -4.67 -25.32
CA GLY A 371 -11.85 -4.34 -26.67
C GLY A 371 -10.50 -3.65 -26.60
N PHE A 372 -9.62 -4.01 -27.53
CA PHE A 372 -8.33 -3.36 -27.78
C PHE A 372 -8.25 -2.96 -29.24
N SER A 373 -7.80 -1.75 -29.54
CA SER A 373 -7.59 -1.24 -30.87
C SER A 373 -6.31 -0.43 -30.97
N SER A 374 -5.48 -0.78 -31.92
CA SER A 374 -4.32 0.01 -32.38
C SER A 374 -4.36 0.17 -33.89
N LYS A 375 -3.37 0.83 -34.49
CA LYS A 375 -3.27 0.94 -35.95
C LYS A 375 -3.18 -0.43 -36.62
N ASP A 376 -2.44 -1.36 -36.02
CA ASP A 376 -2.05 -2.62 -36.65
C ASP A 376 -2.78 -3.84 -36.07
N LYS A 377 -3.47 -3.69 -34.91
CA LYS A 377 -4.08 -4.80 -34.18
C LYS A 377 -5.38 -4.38 -33.52
N SER A 378 -6.43 -5.17 -33.74
CA SER A 378 -7.69 -5.06 -33.01
C SER A 378 -8.15 -6.46 -32.60
N PHE A 379 -8.62 -6.57 -31.36
CA PHE A 379 -9.19 -7.82 -30.85
C PHE A 379 -10.08 -7.55 -29.64
N THR A 380 -10.85 -8.57 -29.24
CA THR A 380 -11.64 -8.55 -28.02
C THR A 380 -11.28 -9.77 -27.16
N LYS A 381 -11.41 -9.59 -25.85
CA LYS A 381 -11.26 -10.66 -24.87
C LYS A 381 -12.51 -10.76 -24.02
N ARG A 382 -13.14 -11.94 -24.01
CA ARG A 382 -14.22 -12.26 -23.09
C ARG A 382 -13.64 -12.75 -21.76
N LEU A 383 -14.17 -12.22 -20.66
CA LEU A 383 -13.89 -12.67 -19.30
C LEU A 383 -15.19 -13.19 -18.68
N GLN A 384 -15.08 -14.22 -17.83
CA GLN A 384 -16.13 -14.64 -16.93
C GLN A 384 -15.62 -14.46 -15.50
N LEU A 385 -16.05 -13.40 -14.87
CA LEU A 385 -15.62 -13.01 -13.53
C LEU A 385 -16.68 -13.42 -12.50
N THR A 386 -16.26 -13.58 -11.24
CA THR A 386 -17.14 -14.00 -10.15
C THR A 386 -16.98 -13.10 -8.94
N GLY A 387 -18.02 -13.01 -8.10
CA GLY A 387 -18.03 -12.23 -6.87
C GLY A 387 -18.97 -11.05 -6.88
N SER A 388 -18.76 -10.11 -5.98
CA SER A 388 -19.57 -8.89 -5.88
C SER A 388 -19.42 -7.98 -7.11
N ARG A 389 -20.39 -7.10 -7.33
CA ARG A 389 -20.32 -6.04 -8.36
C ARG A 389 -19.01 -5.26 -8.34
N GLU A 390 -18.56 -4.88 -7.14
CA GLU A 390 -17.31 -4.15 -6.94
C GLU A 390 -16.09 -4.98 -7.39
N ARG A 391 -16.06 -6.26 -7.01
CA ARG A 391 -14.99 -7.20 -7.40
C ARG A 391 -14.96 -7.40 -8.92
N ILE A 392 -16.11 -7.62 -9.57
CA ILE A 392 -16.18 -7.80 -11.02
C ILE A 392 -15.65 -6.55 -11.74
N ARG A 393 -16.07 -5.35 -11.34
CA ARG A 393 -15.59 -4.09 -11.92
C ARG A 393 -14.07 -3.90 -11.72
N SER A 394 -13.58 -4.17 -10.51
CA SER A 394 -12.15 -4.07 -10.20
C SER A 394 -11.32 -5.04 -11.02
N MET A 395 -11.74 -6.30 -11.11
CA MET A 395 -11.08 -7.33 -11.91
C MET A 395 -11.08 -6.98 -13.41
N ALA A 396 -12.21 -6.52 -13.93
CA ALA A 396 -12.30 -6.07 -15.33
C ALA A 396 -11.32 -4.93 -15.63
N SER A 397 -11.17 -4.00 -14.71
CA SER A 397 -10.22 -2.89 -14.83
C SER A 397 -8.76 -3.39 -14.84
N LEU A 398 -8.40 -4.32 -13.95
CA LEU A 398 -7.07 -4.93 -13.92
C LEU A 398 -6.76 -5.71 -15.21
N HIS A 399 -7.72 -6.49 -15.70
CA HIS A 399 -7.52 -7.20 -16.96
C HIS A 399 -7.38 -6.28 -18.16
N ALA A 400 -8.08 -5.14 -18.19
CA ALA A 400 -7.91 -4.14 -19.25
C ALA A 400 -6.50 -3.53 -19.21
N LEU A 401 -5.98 -3.22 -18.04
CA LEU A 401 -4.61 -2.72 -17.84
C LEU A 401 -3.55 -3.79 -18.21
N ASP A 402 -3.77 -5.07 -17.90
CA ASP A 402 -2.85 -6.15 -18.29
C ASP A 402 -2.86 -6.38 -19.82
N ILE A 403 -4.01 -6.26 -20.46
CA ILE A 403 -4.12 -6.28 -21.93
C ILE A 403 -3.30 -5.14 -22.54
N LEU A 404 -3.43 -3.93 -22.02
CA LEU A 404 -2.61 -2.81 -22.46
C LEU A 404 -1.12 -3.13 -22.33
N ARG A 405 -0.68 -3.50 -21.14
CA ARG A 405 0.71 -3.85 -20.87
C ARG A 405 1.26 -4.89 -21.86
N ARG A 406 0.56 -6.01 -22.02
CA ARG A 406 1.02 -7.14 -22.89
C ARG A 406 1.04 -6.80 -24.39
N ASN A 407 0.34 -5.79 -24.82
CA ASN A 407 0.24 -5.44 -26.23
C ASN A 407 1.07 -4.19 -26.63
N ILE A 408 1.70 -3.54 -25.66
CA ILE A 408 2.63 -2.42 -25.89
C ILE A 408 4.07 -2.74 -25.47
N LEU A 409 4.34 -3.93 -24.93
CA LEU A 409 5.68 -4.42 -24.57
C LEU A 409 6.62 -4.54 -25.78
#